data_25f54133c37e0b180b09d852161ecb52
#
_entry.id   25f54133c37e0b180b09d852161ecb52
#
_cell.length_a   1.000
_cell.length_b   1.000
_cell.length_c   1.000
_cell.angle_alpha   90.00
_cell.angle_beta   90.00
_cell.angle_gamma   90.00
#
_symmetry.space_group_name_H-M   'P 1'
#
loop_
_entity.id
_entity.type
_entity.pdbx_description
1 polymer ?
#
loop_
_entity_poly.entity_id
_entity_poly.type
_entity_poly.pdbx_seq_one_letter_code
_entity_poly.pdbx_strand_id
1 'polypeptide(L)'
;DKNVKNLTIKTDNEVAFNIPSGNYGKVNLTVDAPNADVVNAGTFKSINIKAIKPNTWKEKAKGNTITVTADDARIVVEAGASLSKVTVSQEGGKIKIEAAGTIDAIQIEAAVDVSLAVDGTVGEVAVSAPAKVAVEGKTTAAIPIKVEETAKGADVTSSTPVEVKAATEISLNLSKGAEGSKVETTGENAQVAVKNDTTEVIKVTTPAGTQEVAKDTTSKVDNAGKVTDTTTNTNGDNNGGTTGGNTSGGNTSGGGSSSGGSTGGDVTPAETVTIYPSVI
;
A
#
# COMPACT_ATOMS: atom_id res chain seq x y z
N ASP A 1 -3.69 -37.60 1.65
CA ASP A 1 -2.36 -38.05 1.23
C ASP A 1 -1.31 -37.40 2.09
N LYS A 2 -0.56 -38.18 2.88
CA LYS A 2 0.42 -37.66 3.87
C LYS A 2 1.60 -36.91 3.27
N ASN A 3 1.65 -36.74 1.94
CA ASN A 3 2.81 -36.25 1.21
C ASN A 3 2.52 -35.06 0.30
N VAL A 4 1.37 -34.39 0.38
CA VAL A 4 1.12 -33.17 -0.40
C VAL A 4 2.07 -32.06 0.09
N LYS A 5 3.00 -31.64 -0.76
CA LYS A 5 3.94 -30.55 -0.48
C LYS A 5 3.57 -29.27 -1.19
N ASN A 6 2.87 -29.37 -2.31
CA ASN A 6 2.46 -28.23 -3.12
C ASN A 6 0.99 -28.37 -3.50
N LEU A 7 0.25 -27.30 -3.35
CA LEU A 7 -1.14 -27.15 -3.76
C LEU A 7 -1.23 -25.94 -4.68
N THR A 8 -1.89 -26.10 -5.83
CA THR A 8 -2.13 -24.98 -6.75
C THR A 8 -3.62 -24.81 -6.95
N ILE A 9 -4.12 -23.59 -6.71
CA ILE A 9 -5.44 -23.16 -7.15
C ILE A 9 -5.22 -22.50 -8.51
N LYS A 10 -5.75 -23.11 -9.58
CA LYS A 10 -5.64 -22.61 -10.93
C LYS A 10 -6.98 -22.66 -11.63
N THR A 11 -7.46 -21.49 -12.06
CA THR A 11 -8.70 -21.36 -12.84
C THR A 11 -8.76 -19.98 -13.48
N ASP A 12 -9.36 -19.91 -14.66
CA ASP A 12 -9.69 -18.65 -15.33
C ASP A 12 -11.16 -18.26 -15.11
N ASN A 13 -11.92 -19.11 -14.40
CA ASN A 13 -13.32 -18.84 -14.11
C ASN A 13 -13.47 -17.89 -12.90
N GLU A 14 -14.59 -17.19 -12.88
CA GLU A 14 -15.00 -16.41 -11.72
C GLU A 14 -15.51 -17.35 -10.62
N VAL A 15 -14.72 -17.55 -9.57
CA VAL A 15 -14.98 -18.52 -8.50
C VAL A 15 -14.61 -17.93 -7.16
N ALA A 16 -15.33 -18.29 -6.11
CA ALA A 16 -14.95 -17.99 -4.73
C ALA A 16 -14.41 -19.26 -4.06
N PHE A 17 -13.17 -19.21 -3.57
CA PHE A 17 -12.56 -20.28 -2.79
C PHE A 17 -12.60 -19.95 -1.30
N ASN A 18 -13.12 -20.90 -0.51
CA ASN A 18 -13.01 -20.85 0.94
C ASN A 18 -12.06 -21.96 1.41
N ILE A 19 -10.89 -21.57 1.92
CA ILE A 19 -9.94 -22.48 2.51
C ILE A 19 -10.27 -22.59 3.99
N PRO A 20 -10.70 -23.76 4.49
CA PRO A 20 -11.12 -23.92 5.87
C PRO A 20 -9.93 -23.82 6.83
N SER A 21 -10.24 -23.55 8.10
CA SER A 21 -9.24 -23.57 9.16
C SER A 21 -8.57 -24.94 9.25
N GLY A 22 -7.26 -24.94 9.36
CA GLY A 22 -6.46 -26.15 9.44
C GLY A 22 -4.98 -25.87 9.41
N ASN A 23 -4.17 -26.85 9.80
CA ASN A 23 -2.73 -26.76 9.76
C ASN A 23 -2.20 -27.42 8.48
N TYR A 24 -1.88 -26.61 7.50
CA TYR A 24 -1.23 -27.00 6.24
C TYR A 24 0.26 -26.60 6.23
N GLY A 25 0.92 -26.53 7.39
CA GLY A 25 2.28 -26.01 7.56
C GLY A 25 3.39 -26.78 6.82
N LYS A 26 3.05 -27.87 6.11
CA LYS A 26 3.95 -28.59 5.19
C LYS A 26 3.67 -28.30 3.72
N VAL A 27 2.63 -27.53 3.41
CA VAL A 27 2.13 -27.28 2.06
C VAL A 27 2.50 -25.88 1.61
N ASN A 28 3.09 -25.75 0.43
CA ASN A 28 3.21 -24.49 -0.28
C ASN A 28 1.94 -24.32 -1.13
N LEU A 29 1.24 -23.22 -0.93
CA LEU A 29 0.06 -22.85 -1.71
C LEU A 29 0.46 -21.89 -2.83
N THR A 30 0.04 -22.17 -4.05
CA THR A 30 0.14 -21.23 -5.18
C THR A 30 -1.27 -20.88 -5.65
N VAL A 31 -1.55 -19.60 -5.84
CA VAL A 31 -2.80 -19.09 -6.39
C VAL A 31 -2.50 -18.46 -7.74
N ASP A 32 -3.03 -19.09 -8.80
CA ASP A 32 -2.92 -18.68 -10.20
C ASP A 32 -4.34 -18.65 -10.78
N ALA A 33 -5.14 -17.69 -10.30
CA ALA A 33 -6.58 -17.67 -10.54
C ALA A 33 -7.07 -16.20 -10.71
N PRO A 34 -6.85 -15.59 -11.89
CA PRO A 34 -7.03 -14.16 -12.13
C PRO A 34 -8.46 -13.63 -11.90
N ASN A 35 -9.45 -14.50 -11.88
CA ASN A 35 -10.85 -14.11 -11.67
C ASN A 35 -11.42 -14.69 -10.35
N ALA A 36 -10.58 -15.23 -9.47
CA ALA A 36 -11.04 -15.84 -8.24
C ALA A 36 -10.95 -14.93 -7.02
N ASP A 37 -11.90 -15.08 -6.11
CA ASP A 37 -11.88 -14.59 -4.74
C ASP A 37 -11.39 -15.69 -3.80
N VAL A 38 -10.51 -15.40 -2.85
CA VAL A 38 -10.02 -16.39 -1.90
C VAL A 38 -10.16 -15.90 -0.46
N VAL A 39 -10.83 -16.67 0.36
CA VAL A 39 -10.87 -16.50 1.82
C VAL A 39 -10.04 -17.62 2.45
N ASN A 40 -8.96 -17.26 3.13
CA ASN A 40 -8.07 -18.23 3.76
C ASN A 40 -8.21 -18.22 5.28
N ALA A 41 -8.57 -19.35 5.86
CA ALA A 41 -8.52 -19.59 7.32
C ALA A 41 -7.48 -20.66 7.71
N GLY A 42 -6.74 -21.20 6.74
CA GLY A 42 -5.72 -22.21 6.96
C GLY A 42 -4.30 -21.65 7.09
N THR A 43 -3.45 -22.35 7.82
CA THR A 43 -2.03 -21.98 7.98
C THR A 43 -1.17 -22.82 7.06
N PHE A 44 -0.41 -22.20 6.17
CA PHE A 44 0.44 -22.83 5.17
C PHE A 44 1.94 -22.62 5.48
N LYS A 45 2.79 -23.46 4.86
CA LYS A 45 4.24 -23.24 4.89
C LYS A 45 4.63 -21.96 4.17
N SER A 46 4.01 -21.71 3.01
CA SER A 46 4.14 -20.49 2.23
C SER A 46 2.94 -20.32 1.32
N ILE A 47 2.62 -19.09 0.98
CA ILE A 47 1.56 -18.74 0.03
C ILE A 47 2.18 -17.86 -1.05
N ASN A 48 2.01 -18.26 -2.33
CA ASN A 48 2.42 -17.46 -3.47
C ASN A 48 1.18 -17.07 -4.29
N ILE A 49 0.92 -15.77 -4.39
CA ILE A 49 -0.18 -15.21 -5.18
C ILE A 49 0.41 -14.74 -6.51
N LYS A 50 0.22 -15.52 -7.57
CA LYS A 50 0.67 -15.24 -8.94
C LYS A 50 -0.38 -14.49 -9.74
N ALA A 51 -1.64 -14.83 -9.54
CA ALA A 51 -2.77 -14.16 -10.14
C ALA A 51 -3.97 -14.34 -9.22
N ILE A 52 -4.73 -13.29 -9.02
CA ILE A 52 -5.98 -13.27 -8.25
C ILE A 52 -6.82 -12.11 -8.79
N LYS A 53 -8.15 -12.18 -8.64
CA LYS A 53 -9.02 -11.04 -8.96
C LYS A 53 -8.58 -9.82 -8.13
N PRO A 54 -8.49 -8.62 -8.76
CA PRO A 54 -8.04 -7.42 -8.06
C PRO A 54 -8.99 -7.03 -6.92
N ASN A 55 -9.01 -7.66 -5.81
CA ASN A 55 -9.75 -7.29 -4.60
C ASN A 55 -9.93 -8.42 -3.59
N THR A 56 -9.17 -9.56 -3.63
CA THR A 56 -9.85 -10.72 -3.10
C THR A 56 -9.05 -11.80 -2.40
N TRP A 57 -7.88 -11.50 -1.89
CA TRP A 57 -7.31 -12.35 -0.85
C TRP A 57 -7.77 -11.84 0.52
N LYS A 58 -8.55 -12.64 1.26
CA LYS A 58 -8.92 -12.36 2.64
C LYS A 58 -8.24 -13.33 3.58
N GLU A 59 -7.34 -12.82 4.40
CA GLU A 59 -6.63 -13.62 5.41
C GLU A 59 -7.38 -13.60 6.74
N LYS A 60 -7.72 -14.79 7.24
CA LYS A 60 -8.36 -15.03 8.54
C LYS A 60 -7.48 -15.88 9.45
N ALA A 61 -6.46 -16.54 8.92
CA ALA A 61 -5.51 -17.33 9.70
C ALA A 61 -4.45 -16.45 10.40
N LYS A 62 -3.59 -17.09 11.16
CA LYS A 62 -2.49 -16.43 11.87
C LYS A 62 -1.15 -16.97 11.40
N GLY A 63 -0.16 -16.07 11.25
CA GLY A 63 1.23 -16.40 11.05
C GLY A 63 1.62 -16.86 9.65
N ASN A 64 0.75 -16.73 8.65
CA ASN A 64 1.10 -17.01 7.26
C ASN A 64 2.14 -16.04 6.71
N THR A 65 2.90 -16.52 5.71
CA THR A 65 3.77 -15.70 4.87
C THR A 65 3.24 -15.71 3.45
N ILE A 66 3.08 -14.52 2.85
CA ILE A 66 2.57 -14.34 1.50
C ILE A 66 3.63 -13.70 0.63
N THR A 67 3.86 -14.25 -0.56
CA THR A 67 4.59 -13.60 -1.65
C THR A 67 3.61 -13.23 -2.74
N VAL A 68 3.61 -11.96 -3.18
CA VAL A 68 2.76 -11.45 -4.24
C VAL A 68 3.61 -11.23 -5.48
N THR A 69 3.31 -11.99 -6.53
CA THR A 69 3.88 -11.88 -7.87
C THR A 69 2.82 -11.56 -8.92
N ALA A 70 1.60 -11.21 -8.47
CA ALA A 70 0.51 -10.74 -9.30
C ALA A 70 0.69 -9.25 -9.64
N ASP A 71 0.27 -8.83 -10.84
CA ASP A 71 0.32 -7.42 -11.26
C ASP A 71 -0.60 -6.55 -10.41
N ASP A 72 -1.83 -7.02 -10.16
CA ASP A 72 -2.80 -6.36 -9.29
C ASP A 72 -3.31 -7.33 -8.24
N ALA A 73 -3.22 -6.95 -6.98
CA ALA A 73 -3.76 -7.75 -5.89
C ALA A 73 -4.25 -6.86 -4.74
N ARG A 74 -5.28 -7.34 -4.05
CA ARG A 74 -5.71 -6.77 -2.79
C ARG A 74 -5.64 -7.84 -1.70
N ILE A 75 -4.84 -7.58 -0.69
CA ILE A 75 -4.65 -8.44 0.47
C ILE A 75 -5.37 -7.80 1.65
N VAL A 76 -6.37 -8.47 2.18
CA VAL A 76 -7.13 -8.02 3.36
C VAL A 76 -6.77 -8.93 4.53
N VAL A 77 -6.16 -8.37 5.57
CA VAL A 77 -5.89 -9.07 6.83
C VAL A 77 -6.99 -8.69 7.82
N GLU A 78 -7.91 -9.61 8.07
CA GLU A 78 -9.06 -9.35 8.94
C GLU A 78 -8.64 -9.16 10.41
N ALA A 79 -9.49 -8.46 11.17
CA ALA A 79 -9.27 -8.29 12.61
C ALA A 79 -9.11 -9.65 13.30
N GLY A 80 -8.04 -9.81 14.08
CA GLY A 80 -7.70 -11.07 14.74
C GLY A 80 -6.87 -12.04 13.91
N ALA A 81 -6.72 -11.80 12.59
CA ALA A 81 -5.78 -12.51 11.74
C ALA A 81 -4.38 -11.91 11.82
N SER A 82 -3.36 -12.65 11.36
CA SER A 82 -2.02 -12.10 11.22
C SER A 82 -1.23 -12.71 10.07
N LEU A 83 -0.36 -11.88 9.49
CA LEU A 83 0.68 -12.32 8.57
C LEU A 83 2.05 -12.06 9.20
N SER A 84 2.92 -13.07 9.20
CA SER A 84 4.32 -12.88 9.62
C SER A 84 5.10 -12.07 8.59
N LYS A 85 4.75 -12.23 7.30
CA LYS A 85 5.39 -11.45 6.24
C LYS A 85 4.52 -11.37 4.99
N VAL A 86 4.57 -10.20 4.34
CA VAL A 86 4.12 -10.00 2.96
C VAL A 86 5.32 -9.54 2.14
N THR A 87 5.63 -10.24 1.05
CA THR A 87 6.67 -9.84 0.10
C THR A 87 6.01 -9.47 -1.22
N VAL A 88 6.27 -8.27 -1.73
CA VAL A 88 5.82 -7.82 -3.05
C VAL A 88 7.03 -7.80 -3.98
N SER A 89 7.04 -8.68 -4.97
CA SER A 89 8.18 -8.88 -5.87
C SER A 89 7.84 -8.78 -7.36
N GLN A 90 6.64 -8.32 -7.70
CA GLN A 90 6.21 -8.06 -9.08
C GLN A 90 6.53 -6.61 -9.46
N GLU A 91 7.20 -6.40 -10.58
CA GLU A 91 7.39 -5.06 -11.15
C GLU A 91 6.12 -4.54 -11.81
N GLY A 92 5.84 -3.27 -11.60
CA GLY A 92 4.62 -2.62 -12.07
C GLY A 92 3.38 -3.02 -11.28
N GLY A 93 2.21 -2.62 -11.79
CA GLY A 93 0.93 -2.94 -11.16
C GLY A 93 0.61 -2.15 -9.90
N LYS A 94 -0.46 -2.59 -9.23
CA LYS A 94 -0.96 -1.94 -8.01
C LYS A 94 -1.33 -2.98 -6.97
N ILE A 95 -0.64 -2.93 -5.85
CA ILE A 95 -0.90 -3.83 -4.73
C ILE A 95 -1.56 -3.05 -3.60
N LYS A 96 -2.74 -3.48 -3.18
CA LYS A 96 -3.43 -2.93 -2.03
C LYS A 96 -3.36 -3.88 -0.85
N ILE A 97 -2.90 -3.39 0.31
CA ILE A 97 -2.83 -4.14 1.56
C ILE A 97 -3.71 -3.43 2.59
N GLU A 98 -4.70 -4.12 3.11
CA GLU A 98 -5.59 -3.62 4.17
C GLU A 98 -5.35 -4.44 5.44
N ALA A 99 -4.78 -3.81 6.45
CA ALA A 99 -4.40 -4.43 7.71
C ALA A 99 -5.36 -3.98 8.83
N ALA A 100 -6.48 -4.68 9.00
CA ALA A 100 -7.29 -4.58 10.21
C ALA A 100 -6.76 -5.53 11.32
N GLY A 101 -6.00 -6.55 10.96
CA GLY A 101 -5.24 -7.44 11.84
C GLY A 101 -3.79 -6.98 12.00
N THR A 102 -2.88 -7.95 12.13
CA THR A 102 -1.45 -7.69 12.33
C THR A 102 -0.63 -8.17 11.13
N ILE A 103 0.32 -7.36 10.67
CA ILE A 103 1.36 -7.77 9.71
C ILE A 103 2.72 -7.45 10.36
N ASP A 104 3.53 -8.48 10.62
CA ASP A 104 4.80 -8.24 11.30
C ASP A 104 5.81 -7.54 10.38
N ALA A 105 5.86 -7.92 9.09
CA ALA A 105 6.74 -7.29 8.11
C ALA A 105 6.12 -7.23 6.71
N ILE A 106 6.36 -6.13 6.00
CA ILE A 106 6.08 -5.96 4.57
C ILE A 106 7.41 -5.68 3.87
N GLN A 107 7.75 -6.47 2.85
CA GLN A 107 8.94 -6.27 2.01
C GLN A 107 8.51 -5.91 0.59
N ILE A 108 8.96 -4.76 0.09
CA ILE A 108 8.69 -4.27 -1.26
C ILE A 108 10.01 -4.36 -2.04
N GLU A 109 10.13 -5.41 -2.86
CA GLU A 109 11.36 -5.79 -3.56
C GLU A 109 11.36 -5.40 -5.04
N ALA A 110 10.28 -4.78 -5.51
CA ALA A 110 10.11 -4.38 -6.91
C ALA A 110 9.60 -2.95 -7.04
N ALA A 111 9.79 -2.34 -8.20
CA ALA A 111 9.24 -1.04 -8.55
C ALA A 111 7.73 -1.17 -8.83
N VAL A 112 6.91 -0.88 -7.84
CA VAL A 112 5.47 -1.12 -7.83
C VAL A 112 4.75 -0.03 -7.04
N ASP A 113 3.46 0.20 -7.33
CA ASP A 113 2.61 1.06 -6.52
C ASP A 113 1.95 0.23 -5.41
N VAL A 114 2.28 0.52 -4.14
CA VAL A 114 1.69 -0.14 -2.97
C VAL A 114 0.83 0.85 -2.19
N SER A 115 -0.44 0.51 -1.98
CA SER A 115 -1.34 1.22 -1.07
C SER A 115 -1.54 0.39 0.19
N LEU A 116 -1.22 0.96 1.35
CA LEU A 116 -1.29 0.32 2.65
C LEU A 116 -2.31 1.06 3.53
N ALA A 117 -3.44 0.42 3.81
CA ALA A 117 -4.44 0.92 4.74
C ALA A 117 -4.31 0.19 6.09
N VAL A 118 -3.98 0.93 7.17
CA VAL A 118 -3.64 0.36 8.47
C VAL A 118 -4.65 0.81 9.53
N ASP A 119 -5.57 -0.07 9.86
CA ASP A 119 -6.48 0.08 11.02
C ASP A 119 -6.04 -0.79 12.22
N GLY A 120 -5.17 -1.77 11.96
CA GLY A 120 -4.55 -2.66 12.94
C GLY A 120 -3.09 -2.33 13.21
N THR A 121 -2.20 -3.30 13.07
CA THR A 121 -0.76 -3.14 13.37
C THR A 121 0.10 -3.60 12.21
N VAL A 122 1.09 -2.78 11.84
CA VAL A 122 2.18 -3.14 10.91
C VAL A 122 3.50 -2.93 11.65
N GLY A 123 4.32 -3.98 11.74
CA GLY A 123 5.60 -3.95 12.46
C GLY A 123 6.66 -3.17 11.70
N GLU A 124 6.89 -3.49 10.43
CA GLU A 124 7.87 -2.78 9.57
C GLU A 124 7.49 -2.88 8.10
N VAL A 125 7.76 -1.82 7.36
CA VAL A 125 7.72 -1.80 5.89
C VAL A 125 9.14 -1.55 5.38
N ALA A 126 9.75 -2.56 4.73
CA ALA A 126 11.05 -2.44 4.09
C ALA A 126 10.88 -2.22 2.58
N VAL A 127 11.50 -1.17 2.05
CA VAL A 127 11.45 -0.79 0.63
C VAL A 127 12.85 -0.95 0.05
N SER A 128 13.02 -1.92 -0.85
CA SER A 128 14.31 -2.28 -1.47
C SER A 128 14.37 -1.94 -2.96
N ALA A 129 13.31 -1.34 -3.52
CA ALA A 129 13.24 -0.92 -4.92
C ALA A 129 12.56 0.47 -5.02
N PRO A 130 12.70 1.19 -6.14
CA PRO A 130 12.09 2.51 -6.34
C PRO A 130 10.57 2.42 -6.51
N ALA A 131 9.88 2.04 -5.44
CA ALA A 131 8.45 1.87 -5.36
C ALA A 131 7.74 3.17 -4.93
N LYS A 132 6.42 3.25 -5.22
CA LYS A 132 5.53 4.24 -4.62
C LYS A 132 4.75 3.57 -3.49
N VAL A 133 4.84 4.13 -2.29
CA VAL A 133 4.20 3.58 -1.10
C VAL A 133 3.27 4.63 -0.52
N ALA A 134 1.96 4.38 -0.60
CA ALA A 134 0.96 5.24 0.02
C ALA A 134 0.44 4.58 1.30
N VAL A 135 0.54 5.29 2.42
CA VAL A 135 0.13 4.80 3.74
C VAL A 135 -1.02 5.66 4.26
N GLU A 136 -2.10 5.00 4.61
CA GLU A 136 -3.30 5.61 5.19
C GLU A 136 -3.85 4.73 6.32
N GLY A 137 -4.77 5.23 7.12
CA GLY A 137 -5.44 4.43 8.15
C GLY A 137 -5.81 5.24 9.38
N LYS A 138 -6.30 4.53 10.40
CA LYS A 138 -6.74 5.11 11.67
C LYS A 138 -5.77 4.86 12.82
N THR A 139 -4.64 4.18 12.54
CA THR A 139 -3.63 3.97 13.57
C THR A 139 -3.00 5.29 14.01
N THR A 140 -2.78 5.44 15.31
CA THR A 140 -2.03 6.55 15.89
C THR A 140 -0.58 6.16 16.20
N ALA A 141 -0.25 4.88 16.11
CA ALA A 141 1.12 4.40 16.24
C ALA A 141 1.86 4.67 14.93
N ALA A 142 3.06 5.23 15.04
CA ALA A 142 3.89 5.47 13.85
C ALA A 142 4.30 4.13 13.21
N ILE A 143 4.11 4.03 11.90
CA ILE A 143 4.47 2.84 11.13
C ILE A 143 5.94 2.96 10.73
N PRO A 144 6.81 2.00 11.13
CA PRO A 144 8.20 1.99 10.71
C PRO A 144 8.34 1.70 9.22
N ILE A 145 9.03 2.59 8.51
CA ILE A 145 9.35 2.44 7.08
C ILE A 145 10.86 2.55 6.91
N LYS A 146 11.47 1.48 6.44
CA LYS A 146 12.90 1.43 6.14
C LYS A 146 13.10 1.46 4.63
N VAL A 147 13.78 2.48 4.12
CA VAL A 147 14.11 2.59 2.70
C VAL A 147 15.59 2.29 2.52
N GLU A 148 15.87 1.18 1.82
CA GLU A 148 17.21 0.66 1.60
C GLU A 148 17.96 1.46 0.52
N GLU A 149 19.29 1.31 0.43
CA GLU A 149 20.12 2.00 -0.56
C GLU A 149 19.70 1.73 -2.01
N THR A 150 19.20 0.52 -2.28
CA THR A 150 18.73 0.10 -3.61
C THR A 150 17.43 0.75 -4.06
N ALA A 151 16.69 1.37 -3.14
CA ALA A 151 15.39 1.98 -3.39
C ALA A 151 15.47 3.47 -3.79
N LYS A 152 16.57 3.89 -4.42
CA LYS A 152 16.75 5.27 -4.85
C LYS A 152 15.59 5.75 -5.72
N GLY A 153 14.99 6.89 -5.34
CA GLY A 153 13.85 7.46 -6.02
C GLY A 153 12.49 6.91 -5.54
N ALA A 154 12.47 6.13 -4.47
CA ALA A 154 11.21 5.74 -3.84
C ALA A 154 10.40 6.96 -3.41
N ASP A 155 9.07 6.86 -3.55
CA ASP A 155 8.12 7.90 -3.17
C ASP A 155 7.20 7.36 -2.08
N VAL A 156 7.27 7.96 -0.90
CA VAL A 156 6.45 7.60 0.26
C VAL A 156 5.45 8.73 0.51
N THR A 157 4.17 8.38 0.51
CA THR A 157 3.10 9.31 0.87
C THR A 157 2.39 8.78 2.11
N SER A 158 2.11 9.63 3.10
CA SER A 158 1.39 9.22 4.29
C SER A 158 0.40 10.25 4.79
N SER A 159 -0.78 9.74 5.21
CA SER A 159 -1.81 10.46 5.98
C SER A 159 -1.98 9.87 7.39
N THR A 160 -1.00 9.11 7.88
CA THR A 160 -0.92 8.56 9.23
C THR A 160 0.52 8.66 9.72
N PRO A 161 0.80 8.66 11.03
CA PRO A 161 2.16 8.78 11.54
C PRO A 161 3.09 7.68 10.99
N VAL A 162 4.29 8.07 10.57
CA VAL A 162 5.33 7.15 10.09
C VAL A 162 6.68 7.47 10.72
N GLU A 163 7.52 6.44 10.87
CA GLU A 163 8.92 6.58 11.23
C GLU A 163 9.77 6.10 10.04
N VAL A 164 10.29 7.05 9.26
CA VAL A 164 11.02 6.77 8.01
C VAL A 164 12.51 6.79 8.25
N LYS A 165 13.20 5.69 7.94
CA LYS A 165 14.66 5.60 7.89
C LYS A 165 15.11 5.45 6.44
N ALA A 166 15.76 6.48 5.92
CA ALA A 166 16.17 6.55 4.52
C ALA A 166 17.68 6.34 4.38
N ALA A 167 18.08 5.28 3.68
CA ALA A 167 19.47 5.02 3.33
C ALA A 167 19.89 5.62 1.98
N THR A 168 18.94 6.19 1.22
CA THR A 168 19.16 6.74 -0.13
C THR A 168 18.28 7.97 -0.36
N GLU A 169 18.32 8.50 -1.59
CA GLU A 169 17.47 9.63 -2.02
C GLU A 169 16.02 9.19 -2.20
N ILE A 170 15.09 9.87 -1.51
CA ILE A 170 13.65 9.59 -1.55
C ILE A 170 12.81 10.88 -1.56
N SER A 171 11.55 10.75 -1.97
CA SER A 171 10.49 11.72 -1.72
C SER A 171 9.60 11.24 -0.58
N LEU A 172 9.23 12.15 0.32
CA LEU A 172 8.32 11.89 1.43
C LEU A 172 7.24 12.99 1.48
N ASN A 173 5.99 12.58 1.24
CA ASN A 173 4.85 13.49 1.25
C ASN A 173 3.98 13.19 2.48
N LEU A 174 3.95 14.09 3.44
CA LEU A 174 3.19 13.98 4.68
C LEU A 174 2.00 14.92 4.63
N SER A 175 0.81 14.37 4.73
CA SER A 175 -0.45 15.11 4.75
C SER A 175 -1.08 15.11 6.15
N LYS A 176 -2.16 15.86 6.30
CA LYS A 176 -2.93 15.88 7.56
C LYS A 176 -3.27 14.46 8.02
N GLY A 177 -3.02 14.18 9.29
CA GLY A 177 -3.09 12.85 9.92
C GLY A 177 -1.71 12.20 10.14
N ALA A 178 -0.66 12.71 9.45
CA ALA A 178 0.71 12.24 9.63
C ALA A 178 1.51 13.05 10.66
N GLU A 179 0.83 13.79 11.53
CA GLU A 179 1.46 14.51 12.64
C GLU A 179 2.25 13.53 13.54
N GLY A 180 3.36 13.99 14.10
CA GLY A 180 4.24 13.15 14.90
C GLY A 180 5.14 12.20 14.11
N SER A 181 5.12 12.26 12.77
CA SER A 181 6.06 11.50 11.94
C SER A 181 7.52 11.89 12.23
N LYS A 182 8.41 10.90 12.11
CA LYS A 182 9.85 11.06 12.29
C LYS A 182 10.58 10.63 11.04
N VAL A 183 11.66 11.32 10.72
CA VAL A 183 12.49 11.03 9.56
C VAL A 183 13.94 10.95 9.99
N GLU A 184 14.66 9.94 9.53
CA GLU A 184 16.08 9.75 9.78
C GLU A 184 16.80 9.44 8.48
N THR A 185 17.92 10.11 8.19
CA THR A 185 18.83 9.73 7.12
C THR A 185 19.93 8.83 7.68
N THR A 186 20.15 7.66 7.06
CA THR A 186 21.07 6.63 7.58
C THR A 186 22.21 6.28 6.62
N GLY A 187 22.08 6.54 5.32
CA GLY A 187 23.10 6.27 4.30
C GLY A 187 23.93 7.51 3.95
N GLU A 188 25.17 7.31 3.50
CA GLU A 188 26.07 8.42 3.10
C GLU A 188 25.47 9.33 2.03
N ASN A 189 24.72 8.76 1.09
CA ASN A 189 24.07 9.47 -0.01
C ASN A 189 22.59 9.71 0.23
N ALA A 190 22.12 9.55 1.46
CA ALA A 190 20.72 9.75 1.78
C ALA A 190 20.34 11.23 1.66
N GLN A 191 19.21 11.45 1.01
CA GLN A 191 18.57 12.75 0.91
C GLN A 191 17.05 12.54 0.95
N VAL A 192 16.36 13.29 1.79
CA VAL A 192 14.91 13.22 1.88
C VAL A 192 14.31 14.54 1.44
N ALA A 193 13.53 14.52 0.34
CA ALA A 193 12.68 15.62 -0.05
C ALA A 193 11.36 15.51 0.73
N VAL A 194 11.21 16.25 1.82
CA VAL A 194 10.03 16.23 2.67
C VAL A 194 9.07 17.32 2.23
N LYS A 195 7.88 16.93 1.75
CA LYS A 195 6.73 17.81 1.60
C LYS A 195 5.87 17.68 2.85
N ASN A 196 5.79 18.74 3.63
CA ASN A 196 5.07 18.76 4.90
C ASN A 196 3.75 19.55 4.76
N ASP A 197 2.66 18.84 4.52
CA ASP A 197 1.30 19.40 4.52
C ASP A 197 0.54 19.02 5.83
N THR A 198 1.29 18.68 6.90
CA THR A 198 0.73 18.44 8.24
C THR A 198 0.55 19.78 9.00
N THR A 199 -0.04 19.72 10.18
CA THR A 199 -0.24 20.88 11.04
C THR A 199 0.97 21.19 11.94
N GLU A 200 2.00 20.33 11.91
CA GLU A 200 3.19 20.41 12.77
C GLU A 200 4.49 20.51 11.98
N VAL A 201 5.56 20.86 12.66
CA VAL A 201 6.92 20.79 12.12
C VAL A 201 7.38 19.33 12.08
N ILE A 202 7.96 18.93 10.96
CA ILE A 202 8.55 17.58 10.82
C ILE A 202 10.06 17.67 11.09
N LYS A 203 10.55 16.79 11.97
CA LYS A 203 11.97 16.70 12.31
C LYS A 203 12.64 15.63 11.46
N VAL A 204 13.74 16.04 10.81
CA VAL A 204 14.63 15.15 10.05
C VAL A 204 15.94 15.04 10.82
N THR A 205 16.19 13.85 11.37
CA THR A 205 17.44 13.55 12.07
C THR A 205 18.48 13.05 11.08
N THR A 206 19.65 13.64 11.12
CA THR A 206 20.81 13.26 10.32
C THR A 206 22.01 12.99 11.22
N PRO A 207 23.08 12.36 10.77
CA PRO A 207 24.32 12.21 11.53
C PRO A 207 24.92 13.57 11.99
N ALA A 208 24.66 14.64 11.25
CA ALA A 208 25.15 15.98 11.58
C ALA A 208 24.23 16.78 12.52
N GLY A 209 23.05 16.25 12.86
CA GLY A 209 22.07 16.89 13.74
C GLY A 209 20.65 16.83 13.20
N THR A 210 19.74 17.52 13.88
CA THR A 210 18.32 17.54 13.51
C THR A 210 17.98 18.82 12.74
N GLN A 211 17.27 18.67 11.63
CA GLN A 211 16.72 19.76 10.82
C GLN A 211 15.20 19.80 10.95
N GLU A 212 14.61 20.95 10.79
CA GLU A 212 13.18 21.16 10.88
C GLU A 212 12.59 21.55 9.51
N VAL A 213 11.56 20.83 9.09
CA VAL A 213 10.76 21.17 7.91
C VAL A 213 9.45 21.77 8.39
N ALA A 214 9.27 23.06 8.15
CA ALA A 214 8.10 23.80 8.59
C ALA A 214 6.83 23.25 7.92
N LYS A 215 5.67 23.48 8.56
CA LYS A 215 4.38 23.17 7.94
C LYS A 215 4.21 23.94 6.63
N ASP A 216 3.46 23.37 5.71
CA ASP A 216 3.17 23.96 4.40
C ASP A 216 4.42 24.27 3.58
N THR A 217 5.52 23.52 3.79
CA THR A 217 6.75 23.67 3.02
C THR A 217 7.25 22.34 2.48
N THR A 218 8.04 22.42 1.42
CA THR A 218 8.85 21.31 0.91
C THR A 218 10.31 21.67 1.07
N SER A 219 11.09 20.80 1.69
CA SER A 219 12.53 20.98 1.87
C SER A 219 13.27 19.69 1.58
N LYS A 220 14.45 19.78 0.97
CA LYS A 220 15.38 18.66 0.83
C LYS A 220 16.41 18.71 1.94
N VAL A 221 16.58 17.63 2.66
CA VAL A 221 17.56 17.48 3.73
C VAL A 221 18.49 16.33 3.38
N ASP A 222 19.78 16.62 3.28
CA ASP A 222 20.80 15.60 3.02
C ASP A 222 21.38 15.02 4.33
N ASN A 223 22.18 13.98 4.19
CA ASN A 223 22.81 13.29 5.33
C ASN A 223 23.83 14.17 6.11
N ALA A 224 24.33 15.24 5.51
CA ALA A 224 25.18 16.23 6.16
C ALA A 224 24.37 17.33 6.91
N GLY A 225 23.04 17.20 6.94
CA GLY A 225 22.15 18.16 7.58
C GLY A 225 21.97 19.47 6.78
N LYS A 226 22.39 19.50 5.51
CA LYS A 226 22.17 20.67 4.65
C LYS A 226 20.72 20.66 4.16
N VAL A 227 20.04 21.79 4.36
CA VAL A 227 18.70 22.03 3.85
C VAL A 227 18.77 22.82 2.56
N THR A 228 18.15 22.34 1.50
CA THR A 228 18.08 22.99 0.19
C THR A 228 16.66 22.98 -0.33
N ASP A 229 16.40 23.79 -1.35
CA ASP A 229 15.13 23.81 -2.10
C ASP A 229 13.88 23.99 -1.22
N THR A 230 13.95 24.85 -0.18
CA THR A 230 12.77 25.15 0.61
C THR A 230 11.78 25.98 -0.19
N THR A 231 10.60 25.44 -0.42
CA THR A 231 9.48 26.09 -1.11
C THR A 231 8.23 26.04 -0.25
N THR A 232 7.38 27.09 -0.36
CA THR A 232 6.07 27.09 0.31
C THR A 232 5.07 26.30 -0.53
N ASN A 233 4.34 25.37 0.10
CA ASN A 233 3.29 24.63 -0.54
C ASN A 233 2.04 25.53 -0.62
N THR A 234 1.71 26.06 -1.79
CA THR A 234 0.43 26.73 -1.99
C THR A 234 -0.65 25.67 -2.07
N ASN A 235 -1.34 25.39 -0.95
CA ASN A 235 -2.61 24.73 -1.01
C ASN A 235 -3.57 25.65 -1.77
N GLY A 236 -4.06 25.19 -2.89
CA GLY A 236 -5.02 25.94 -3.69
C GLY A 236 -6.38 26.05 -3.00
N ASP A 237 -6.45 26.79 -1.91
CA ASP A 237 -7.69 27.35 -1.42
C ASP A 237 -8.08 28.49 -2.38
N ASN A 238 -8.82 28.09 -3.43
CA ASN A 238 -9.59 29.03 -4.24
C ASN A 238 -10.71 29.62 -3.36
N ASN A 239 -10.35 30.51 -2.44
CA ASN A 239 -11.29 31.44 -1.87
C ASN A 239 -11.30 32.67 -2.76
N GLY A 240 -12.24 32.67 -3.72
CA GLY A 240 -12.46 33.75 -4.65
C GLY A 240 -12.76 35.09 -3.97
N GLY A 241 -11.75 35.92 -3.91
CA GLY A 241 -11.88 37.36 -3.68
C GLY A 241 -12.23 38.03 -5.02
N THR A 242 -13.51 38.31 -5.21
CA THR A 242 -14.04 39.15 -6.30
C THR A 242 -13.42 40.55 -6.29
N THR A 243 -12.74 40.91 -7.36
CA THR A 243 -12.71 42.30 -7.83
C THR A 243 -12.98 42.31 -9.34
N GLY A 244 -14.01 43.05 -9.70
CA GLY A 244 -14.67 43.03 -10.98
C GLY A 244 -13.84 43.59 -12.15
N GLY A 245 -14.23 43.17 -13.33
CA GLY A 245 -13.81 43.68 -14.62
C GLY A 245 -14.72 43.09 -15.68
N ASN A 246 -15.71 43.89 -16.04
CA ASN A 246 -16.74 43.65 -17.06
C ASN A 246 -16.11 43.63 -18.45
N THR A 247 -16.47 42.63 -19.31
CA THR A 247 -16.81 42.84 -20.72
C THR A 247 -17.42 41.58 -21.34
N SER A 248 -18.63 41.73 -21.71
CA SER A 248 -19.47 41.38 -22.86
C SER A 248 -19.01 40.28 -23.85
N GLY A 249 -19.93 39.33 -24.11
CA GLY A 249 -20.33 38.96 -25.44
C GLY A 249 -20.16 37.49 -25.84
N GLY A 250 -21.27 36.83 -26.17
CA GLY A 250 -21.25 35.72 -27.13
C GLY A 250 -22.06 34.47 -26.75
N ASN A 251 -23.31 34.54 -27.14
CA ASN A 251 -24.32 33.48 -27.19
C ASN A 251 -23.94 32.37 -28.18
N THR A 252 -24.12 31.10 -27.84
CA THR A 252 -24.82 30.15 -28.73
C THR A 252 -25.19 28.84 -28.00
N SER A 253 -26.41 28.51 -28.16
CA SER A 253 -27.17 27.31 -27.78
C SER A 253 -26.77 26.05 -28.53
N GLY A 254 -26.96 24.89 -27.90
CA GLY A 254 -26.93 23.61 -28.59
C GLY A 254 -27.26 22.47 -27.62
N GLY A 255 -28.51 22.08 -27.59
CA GLY A 255 -29.06 20.96 -26.86
C GLY A 255 -28.73 19.61 -27.51
N GLY A 256 -28.84 18.57 -26.75
CA GLY A 256 -28.71 17.19 -27.20
C GLY A 256 -28.97 16.20 -26.08
N SER A 257 -30.23 15.92 -25.82
CA SER A 257 -30.64 14.74 -25.06
C SER A 257 -30.36 13.48 -25.87
N SER A 258 -29.81 12.46 -25.28
CA SER A 258 -30.06 11.09 -25.71
C SER A 258 -30.03 10.14 -24.51
N SER A 259 -31.22 9.67 -24.20
CA SER A 259 -31.52 8.48 -23.41
C SER A 259 -31.02 7.24 -24.12
N GLY A 260 -30.45 6.27 -23.38
CA GLY A 260 -30.10 4.98 -23.96
C GLY A 260 -29.78 3.93 -22.90
N GLY A 261 -30.81 3.11 -22.59
CA GLY A 261 -30.77 1.68 -22.50
C GLY A 261 -29.91 1.04 -21.38
N SER A 262 -30.56 0.78 -20.24
CA SER A 262 -30.18 -0.28 -19.33
C SER A 262 -30.38 -1.64 -20.00
N THR A 263 -29.32 -2.36 -20.30
CA THR A 263 -29.35 -3.81 -20.51
C THR A 263 -28.87 -4.47 -19.23
N GLY A 264 -29.81 -5.05 -18.48
CA GLY A 264 -29.55 -5.95 -17.38
C GLY A 264 -28.78 -7.17 -17.89
N GLY A 265 -27.50 -7.24 -17.57
CA GLY A 265 -26.72 -8.47 -17.69
C GLY A 265 -27.11 -9.36 -16.52
N ASP A 266 -27.62 -10.54 -16.87
CA ASP A 266 -27.88 -11.64 -15.95
C ASP A 266 -26.55 -12.05 -15.30
N VAL A 267 -26.32 -11.62 -14.05
CA VAL A 267 -25.16 -12.04 -13.24
C VAL A 267 -25.46 -13.42 -12.70
N THR A 268 -24.96 -14.43 -13.38
CA THR A 268 -24.87 -15.79 -12.82
C THR A 268 -24.11 -15.70 -11.48
N PRO A 269 -24.65 -16.26 -10.39
CA PRO A 269 -23.94 -16.27 -9.10
C PRO A 269 -22.59 -16.98 -9.24
N ALA A 270 -21.53 -16.38 -8.69
CA ALA A 270 -20.21 -16.99 -8.66
C ALA A 270 -20.28 -18.35 -7.96
N GLU A 271 -19.73 -19.37 -8.61
CA GLU A 271 -19.66 -20.73 -8.05
C GLU A 271 -18.73 -20.74 -6.82
N THR A 272 -19.22 -21.23 -5.69
CA THR A 272 -18.41 -21.31 -4.46
C THR A 272 -17.81 -22.71 -4.34
N VAL A 273 -16.47 -22.78 -4.37
CA VAL A 273 -15.74 -24.03 -4.14
C VAL A 273 -15.15 -24.01 -2.73
N THR A 274 -15.51 -24.97 -1.91
CA THR A 274 -14.93 -25.17 -0.57
C THR A 274 -13.94 -26.31 -0.63
N ILE A 275 -12.68 -26.05 -0.28
CA ILE A 275 -11.63 -27.07 -0.21
C ILE A 275 -11.60 -27.61 1.22
N TYR A 276 -11.85 -28.91 1.37
CA TYR A 276 -11.72 -29.59 2.64
C TYR A 276 -10.36 -30.29 2.75
N PRO A 277 -9.67 -30.21 3.89
CA PRO A 277 -8.49 -31.02 4.11
C PRO A 277 -8.92 -32.47 4.13
N SER A 278 -8.28 -33.31 3.31
CA SER A 278 -8.41 -34.75 3.48
C SER A 278 -7.80 -35.10 4.83
N VAL A 279 -8.65 -35.48 5.79
CA VAL A 279 -8.20 -36.04 7.08
C VAL A 279 -7.55 -37.37 6.78
N ILE A 280 -6.26 -37.49 7.02
CA ILE A 280 -5.50 -38.72 6.92
C ILE A 280 -4.92 -39.02 8.31
#